data_223caeb147464915522e5936fb665c5a
#
_entry.id   223caeb147464915522e5936fb665c5a
#
_cell.length_a   1.000
_cell.length_b   1.000
_cell.length_c   1.000
_cell.angle_alpha   90.00
_cell.angle_beta   90.00
_cell.angle_gamma   90.00
#
_symmetry.space_group_name_H-M   'P 1'
#
loop_
_entity.id
_entity.type
_entity.pdbx_description
1 polymer ?
#
loop_
_entity_poly.entity_id
_entity_poly.type
_entity_poly.pdbx_seq_one_letter_code
_entity_poly.pdbx_strand_id
1 'polypeptide(L)'
;ANSSVTDALNLGAATVDVGMAALNSSKDLVSQIKAKLVTASQAGVDRTAVQADIAQLQKQLKSVADSAAVSGQNWVSVDSSATDYNATKKTVASFTKDAAGAVSIGTIDLDASKTALYDAAATGATGGILDKERTIGTDTTSIATMDISALTDSAADQATMANYIKMADTAFGDITAAASTMGSVKTRMSIQQTFVSQLSDAITSGIG
;
A
#
# COMPACT_ATOMS: atom_id res chain seq x y z
N ALA A 1 -21.55 -9.10 -22.17
CA ALA A 1 -21.35 -7.97 -21.25
C ALA A 1 -21.03 -8.44 -19.82
N ASN A 2 -21.85 -9.36 -19.29
CA ASN A 2 -21.64 -9.86 -17.91
C ASN A 2 -20.34 -10.63 -17.73
N SER A 3 -19.91 -11.39 -18.75
CA SER A 3 -18.61 -12.09 -18.64
C SER A 3 -17.43 -11.14 -18.64
N SER A 4 -17.50 -10.05 -19.40
CA SER A 4 -16.46 -9.00 -19.38
C SER A 4 -16.41 -8.28 -18.03
N VAL A 5 -17.57 -8.01 -17.42
CA VAL A 5 -17.67 -7.42 -16.07
C VAL A 5 -17.10 -8.40 -15.03
N THR A 6 -17.44 -9.68 -15.13
CA THR A 6 -16.91 -10.72 -14.25
C THR A 6 -15.40 -10.81 -14.34
N ASP A 7 -14.83 -10.80 -15.55
CA ASP A 7 -13.39 -10.83 -15.76
C ASP A 7 -12.70 -9.59 -15.16
N ALA A 8 -13.28 -8.41 -15.36
CA ALA A 8 -12.77 -7.17 -14.80
C ALA A 8 -12.79 -7.17 -13.27
N LEU A 9 -13.89 -7.64 -12.65
CA LEU A 9 -14.00 -7.77 -11.21
C LEU A 9 -13.00 -8.78 -10.64
N ASN A 10 -12.82 -9.91 -11.32
CA ASN A 10 -11.86 -10.94 -10.89
C ASN A 10 -10.43 -10.40 -10.93
N LEU A 11 -10.07 -9.66 -11.97
CA LEU A 11 -8.75 -9.03 -12.09
C LEU A 11 -8.55 -7.97 -11.02
N GLY A 12 -9.53 -7.11 -10.80
CA GLY A 12 -9.50 -6.09 -9.76
C GLY A 12 -9.39 -6.69 -8.36
N ALA A 13 -10.16 -7.74 -8.09
CA ALA A 13 -10.09 -8.46 -6.81
C ALA A 13 -8.73 -9.11 -6.59
N ALA A 14 -8.14 -9.71 -7.62
CA ALA A 14 -6.79 -10.28 -7.53
C ALA A 14 -5.74 -9.20 -7.26
N THR A 15 -5.85 -8.04 -7.91
CA THR A 15 -4.93 -6.92 -7.70
C THR A 15 -5.03 -6.39 -6.26
N VAL A 16 -6.24 -6.26 -5.74
CA VAL A 16 -6.48 -5.85 -4.34
C VAL A 16 -5.94 -6.89 -3.36
N ASP A 17 -6.16 -8.16 -3.61
CA ASP A 17 -5.67 -9.25 -2.74
C ASP A 17 -4.15 -9.23 -2.63
N VAL A 18 -3.45 -9.09 -3.74
CA VAL A 18 -1.99 -9.01 -3.76
C VAL A 18 -1.51 -7.75 -3.08
N GLY A 19 -2.18 -6.61 -3.31
CA GLY A 19 -1.89 -5.35 -2.62
C GLY A 19 -2.08 -5.45 -1.10
N MET A 20 -3.16 -6.07 -0.65
CA MET A 20 -3.41 -6.30 0.79
C MET A 20 -2.35 -7.21 1.41
N ALA A 21 -1.94 -8.26 0.71
CA ALA A 21 -0.87 -9.14 1.18
C ALA A 21 0.45 -8.36 1.34
N ALA A 22 0.77 -7.51 0.37
CA ALA A 22 1.96 -6.64 0.46
C ALA A 22 1.87 -5.65 1.62
N LEU A 23 0.71 -5.03 1.83
CA LEU A 23 0.50 -4.11 2.95
C LEU A 23 0.64 -4.82 4.30
N ASN A 24 0.08 -6.01 4.46
CA ASN A 24 0.18 -6.79 5.70
C ASN A 24 1.62 -7.25 5.97
N SER A 25 2.33 -7.71 4.94
CA SER A 25 3.75 -8.06 5.07
C SER A 25 4.61 -6.85 5.41
N SER A 26 4.33 -5.70 4.79
CA SER A 26 5.03 -4.45 5.08
C SER A 26 4.77 -3.97 6.50
N LYS A 27 3.56 -4.13 7.00
CA LYS A 27 3.21 -3.83 8.38
C LYS A 27 4.07 -4.62 9.37
N ASP A 28 4.23 -5.91 9.13
CA ASP A 28 5.07 -6.77 9.96
C ASP A 28 6.55 -6.37 9.88
N LEU A 29 7.05 -6.03 8.70
CA LEU A 29 8.43 -5.58 8.52
C LEU A 29 8.70 -4.24 9.19
N VAL A 30 7.78 -3.29 9.13
CA VAL A 30 7.88 -2.00 9.84
C VAL A 30 7.86 -2.22 11.36
N SER A 31 7.06 -3.15 11.84
CA SER A 31 7.07 -3.54 13.26
C SER A 31 8.44 -4.10 13.69
N GLN A 32 9.08 -4.89 12.84
CA GLN A 32 10.44 -5.40 13.09
C GLN A 32 11.48 -4.27 13.06
N ILE A 33 11.35 -3.30 12.15
CA ILE A 33 12.22 -2.11 12.13
C ILE A 33 12.07 -1.33 13.44
N LYS A 34 10.83 -1.11 13.91
CA LYS A 34 10.57 -0.47 15.19
C LYS A 34 11.25 -1.21 16.34
N ALA A 35 11.14 -2.53 16.38
CA ALA A 35 11.79 -3.34 17.41
C ALA A 35 13.31 -3.18 17.39
N LYS A 36 13.92 -3.10 16.21
CA LYS A 36 15.36 -2.83 16.05
C LYS A 36 15.73 -1.43 16.55
N LEU A 37 14.91 -0.43 16.26
CA LEU A 37 15.11 0.94 16.75
C LEU A 37 15.03 1.00 18.28
N VAL A 38 14.09 0.30 18.90
CA VAL A 38 13.96 0.21 20.36
C VAL A 38 15.21 -0.43 20.95
N THR A 39 15.71 -1.50 20.38
CA THR A 39 16.97 -2.13 20.81
C THR A 39 18.15 -1.14 20.67
N ALA A 40 18.23 -0.43 19.56
CA ALA A 40 19.30 0.52 19.30
C ALA A 40 19.26 1.76 20.22
N SER A 41 18.11 2.07 20.82
CA SER A 41 17.96 3.19 21.75
C SER A 41 18.63 2.96 23.09
N GLN A 42 19.02 1.72 23.38
CA GLN A 42 19.74 1.42 24.64
C GLN A 42 21.20 1.83 24.54
N ALA A 43 21.72 2.32 25.66
CA ALA A 43 23.13 2.74 25.75
C ALA A 43 24.07 1.54 25.51
N GLY A 44 25.18 1.78 24.82
CA GLY A 44 26.21 0.80 24.54
C GLY A 44 25.90 -0.19 23.41
N VAL A 45 24.77 -0.07 22.74
CA VAL A 45 24.42 -0.91 21.61
C VAL A 45 25.23 -0.50 20.38
N ASP A 46 25.71 -1.50 19.63
CA ASP A 46 26.37 -1.29 18.32
C ASP A 46 25.32 -0.93 17.26
N ARG A 47 25.16 0.36 16.99
CA ARG A 47 24.15 0.86 16.05
C ARG A 47 24.48 0.58 14.61
N THR A 48 25.75 0.38 14.28
CA THR A 48 26.16 -0.06 12.93
C THR A 48 25.63 -1.47 12.66
N ALA A 49 25.74 -2.37 13.62
CA ALA A 49 25.23 -3.73 13.50
C ALA A 49 23.68 -3.75 13.40
N VAL A 50 23.01 -2.94 14.24
CA VAL A 50 21.54 -2.83 14.18
C VAL A 50 21.09 -2.24 12.85
N GLN A 51 21.82 -1.22 12.34
CA GLN A 51 21.51 -0.63 11.04
C GLN A 51 21.65 -1.63 9.90
N ALA A 52 22.62 -2.54 9.97
CA ALA A 52 22.74 -3.61 8.97
C ALA A 52 21.47 -4.48 8.91
N ASP A 53 20.89 -4.80 10.06
CA ASP A 53 19.61 -5.53 10.15
C ASP A 53 18.45 -4.68 9.58
N ILE A 54 18.39 -3.40 9.94
CA ILE A 54 17.37 -2.48 9.43
C ILE A 54 17.48 -2.37 7.91
N ALA A 55 18.69 -2.28 7.36
CA ALA A 55 18.91 -2.20 5.92
C ALA A 55 18.37 -3.44 5.18
N GLN A 56 18.50 -4.64 5.77
CA GLN A 56 17.91 -5.83 5.18
C GLN A 56 16.38 -5.78 5.19
N LEU A 57 15.79 -5.29 6.28
CA LEU A 57 14.33 -5.11 6.37
C LEU A 57 13.83 -4.06 5.37
N GLN A 58 14.58 -2.97 5.17
CA GLN A 58 14.28 -1.95 4.17
C GLN A 58 14.30 -2.53 2.75
N LYS A 59 15.27 -3.36 2.41
CA LYS A 59 15.34 -4.06 1.12
C LYS A 59 14.16 -5.02 0.95
N GLN A 60 13.80 -5.73 2.00
CA GLN A 60 12.67 -6.67 1.97
C GLN A 60 11.34 -5.93 1.78
N LEU A 61 11.15 -4.77 2.42
CA LEU A 61 10.00 -3.89 2.20
C LEU A 61 9.85 -3.50 0.73
N LYS A 62 10.96 -3.06 0.11
CA LYS A 62 10.95 -2.66 -1.31
C LYS A 62 10.62 -3.84 -2.21
N SER A 63 11.20 -5.01 -1.95
CA SER A 63 10.95 -6.23 -2.70
C SER A 63 9.49 -6.66 -2.61
N VAL A 64 8.90 -6.63 -1.41
CA VAL A 64 7.49 -6.98 -1.20
C VAL A 64 6.57 -6.05 -1.99
N ALA A 65 6.81 -4.74 -1.92
CA ALA A 65 6.01 -3.75 -2.63
C ALA A 65 6.12 -3.91 -4.15
N ASP A 66 7.33 -4.08 -4.67
CA ASP A 66 7.56 -4.22 -6.11
C ASP A 66 7.00 -5.52 -6.67
N SER A 67 6.91 -6.56 -5.84
CA SER A 67 6.36 -7.86 -6.25
C SER A 67 4.83 -7.89 -6.29
N ALA A 68 4.15 -6.87 -5.77
CA ALA A 68 2.70 -6.84 -5.66
C ALA A 68 2.02 -6.38 -6.96
N ALA A 69 2.47 -6.91 -8.10
CA ALA A 69 1.93 -6.60 -9.41
C ALA A 69 1.03 -7.74 -9.91
N VAL A 70 -0.10 -7.38 -10.50
CA VAL A 70 -1.02 -8.29 -11.18
C VAL A 70 -1.29 -7.73 -12.59
N SER A 71 -0.95 -8.47 -13.62
CA SER A 71 -1.12 -8.03 -15.02
C SER A 71 -0.53 -6.64 -15.30
N GLY A 72 0.64 -6.36 -14.73
CA GLY A 72 1.32 -5.07 -14.89
C GLY A 72 0.78 -3.94 -14.02
N GLN A 73 -0.22 -4.19 -13.17
CA GLN A 73 -0.79 -3.21 -12.25
C GLN A 73 -0.27 -3.43 -10.83
N ASN A 74 0.29 -2.39 -10.23
CA ASN A 74 0.74 -2.41 -8.84
C ASN A 74 0.18 -1.17 -8.12
N TRP A 75 -0.69 -1.39 -7.14
CA TRP A 75 -1.37 -0.31 -6.42
C TRP A 75 -0.70 0.05 -5.10
N VAL A 76 0.43 -0.56 -4.79
CA VAL A 76 1.24 -0.28 -3.59
C VAL A 76 2.65 0.21 -3.92
N SER A 77 3.09 0.13 -5.17
CA SER A 77 4.33 0.71 -5.65
C SER A 77 4.04 1.40 -6.98
N VAL A 78 4.12 2.71 -6.99
CA VAL A 78 3.66 3.54 -8.11
C VAL A 78 4.76 4.50 -8.58
N ASP A 79 4.53 5.13 -9.74
CA ASP A 79 5.30 6.25 -10.23
C ASP A 79 4.32 7.37 -10.63
N SER A 80 4.14 8.33 -9.73
CA SER A 80 3.22 9.44 -9.95
C SER A 80 3.70 10.45 -11.00
N SER A 81 4.95 10.33 -11.45
CA SER A 81 5.50 11.15 -12.54
C SER A 81 5.26 10.56 -13.93
N ALA A 82 4.81 9.32 -14.01
CA ALA A 82 4.51 8.66 -15.29
C ALA A 82 3.36 9.37 -16.00
N THR A 83 3.47 9.52 -17.31
CA THR A 83 2.50 10.28 -18.12
C THR A 83 1.10 9.65 -18.14
N ASP A 84 1.02 8.35 -17.94
CA ASP A 84 -0.22 7.57 -17.89
C ASP A 84 -0.70 7.30 -16.45
N TYR A 85 -0.02 7.89 -15.45
CA TYR A 85 -0.40 7.69 -14.05
C TYR A 85 -1.76 8.30 -13.73
N ASN A 86 -2.59 7.53 -13.06
CA ASN A 86 -3.82 8.01 -12.45
C ASN A 86 -3.95 7.38 -11.05
N ALA A 87 -4.01 8.22 -10.03
CA ALA A 87 -4.15 7.78 -8.65
C ALA A 87 -5.46 7.01 -8.41
N THR A 88 -6.54 7.37 -9.11
CA THR A 88 -7.80 6.65 -9.02
C THR A 88 -7.75 5.39 -9.88
N LYS A 89 -7.69 4.23 -9.23
CA LYS A 89 -7.72 2.92 -9.89
C LYS A 89 -9.17 2.46 -9.99
N LYS A 90 -9.66 2.35 -11.21
CA LYS A 90 -11.07 2.02 -11.49
C LYS A 90 -11.18 0.55 -11.93
N THR A 91 -12.11 -0.17 -11.29
CA THR A 91 -12.48 -1.52 -11.72
C THR A 91 -13.92 -1.48 -12.22
N VAL A 92 -14.15 -1.92 -13.44
CA VAL A 92 -15.50 -2.02 -14.00
C VAL A 92 -16.30 -3.02 -13.17
N ALA A 93 -17.43 -2.57 -12.63
CA ALA A 93 -18.27 -3.35 -11.73
C ALA A 93 -19.67 -3.58 -12.29
N SER A 94 -20.11 -2.75 -13.21
CA SER A 94 -21.42 -2.86 -13.83
C SER A 94 -21.41 -2.28 -15.23
N PHE A 95 -22.34 -2.78 -16.04
CA PHE A 95 -22.59 -2.28 -17.40
C PHE A 95 -24.11 -2.21 -17.56
N THR A 96 -24.62 -1.02 -17.82
CA THR A 96 -26.05 -0.79 -17.99
C THR A 96 -26.32 -0.08 -19.31
N LYS A 97 -27.48 -0.36 -19.89
CA LYS A 97 -27.96 0.27 -21.11
C LYS A 97 -29.38 0.75 -20.85
N ASP A 98 -29.64 2.02 -21.06
CA ASP A 98 -30.97 2.57 -20.88
C ASP A 98 -31.90 2.27 -22.07
N ALA A 99 -33.14 2.68 -21.98
CA ALA A 99 -34.16 2.46 -23.01
C ALA A 99 -33.83 3.19 -24.32
N ALA A 100 -33.04 4.28 -24.27
CA ALA A 100 -32.58 5.04 -25.43
C ALA A 100 -31.31 4.45 -26.07
N GLY A 101 -30.72 3.42 -25.47
CA GLY A 101 -29.51 2.78 -25.94
C GLY A 101 -28.21 3.40 -25.40
N ALA A 102 -28.28 4.38 -24.50
CA ALA A 102 -27.12 4.95 -23.86
C ALA A 102 -26.52 3.95 -22.86
N VAL A 103 -25.18 3.83 -22.93
CA VAL A 103 -24.41 2.88 -22.10
C VAL A 103 -23.83 3.60 -20.90
N SER A 104 -23.98 2.99 -19.72
CA SER A 104 -23.36 3.44 -18.49
C SER A 104 -22.49 2.34 -17.91
N ILE A 105 -21.28 2.73 -17.47
CA ILE A 105 -20.33 1.84 -16.80
C ILE A 105 -20.17 2.31 -15.35
N GLY A 106 -20.52 1.43 -14.42
CA GLY A 106 -20.23 1.65 -13.01
C GLY A 106 -18.86 1.09 -12.66
N THR A 107 -18.14 1.78 -11.77
CA THR A 107 -16.82 1.37 -11.32
C THR A 107 -16.72 1.31 -9.82
N ILE A 108 -15.82 0.45 -9.32
CA ILE A 108 -15.34 0.48 -7.95
C ILE A 108 -13.95 1.10 -7.98
N ASP A 109 -13.78 2.18 -7.24
CA ASP A 109 -12.58 3.01 -7.30
C ASP A 109 -11.72 2.82 -6.05
N LEU A 110 -10.39 2.81 -6.26
CA LEU A 110 -9.37 2.85 -5.22
C LEU A 110 -8.47 4.06 -5.45
N ASP A 111 -8.23 4.84 -4.40
CA ASP A 111 -7.23 5.92 -4.45
C ASP A 111 -5.85 5.35 -4.08
N ALA A 112 -5.04 5.05 -5.09
CA ALA A 112 -3.71 4.49 -4.89
C ALA A 112 -2.74 5.46 -4.22
N SER A 113 -3.03 6.77 -4.20
CA SER A 113 -2.20 7.73 -3.45
C SER A 113 -2.26 7.49 -1.93
N LYS A 114 -3.31 6.84 -1.45
CA LYS A 114 -3.47 6.48 -0.03
C LYS A 114 -2.93 5.10 0.31
N THR A 115 -2.72 4.24 -0.69
CA THR A 115 -2.28 2.86 -0.49
C THR A 115 -0.85 2.61 -0.95
N ALA A 116 -0.24 3.56 -1.68
CA ALA A 116 1.13 3.41 -2.16
C ALA A 116 2.12 3.38 -1.00
N LEU A 117 2.92 2.32 -0.94
CA LEU A 117 4.06 2.20 -0.04
C LEU A 117 5.25 2.97 -0.57
N TYR A 118 5.45 2.94 -1.89
CA TYR A 118 6.54 3.62 -2.59
C TYR A 118 5.98 4.37 -3.80
N ASP A 119 6.59 5.52 -4.08
CA ASP A 119 6.37 6.30 -5.29
C ASP A 119 7.74 6.65 -5.89
N ALA A 120 8.00 6.21 -7.11
CA ALA A 120 9.27 6.50 -7.78
C ALA A 120 9.53 8.00 -7.94
N ALA A 121 8.49 8.84 -7.89
CA ALA A 121 8.59 10.29 -7.90
C ALA A 121 8.66 10.92 -6.50
N ALA A 122 8.85 10.12 -5.44
CA ALA A 122 8.91 10.61 -4.07
C ALA A 122 10.00 11.70 -3.91
N THR A 123 9.61 12.79 -3.29
CA THR A 123 10.53 13.89 -2.98
C THR A 123 10.03 14.64 -1.73
N GLY A 124 10.91 14.84 -0.75
CA GLY A 124 10.56 15.48 0.49
C GLY A 124 9.37 14.76 1.17
N ALA A 125 8.41 15.54 1.63
CA ALA A 125 7.21 15.01 2.30
C ALA A 125 6.19 14.37 1.35
N THR A 126 6.46 14.34 0.06
CA THR A 126 5.59 13.77 -0.97
C THR A 126 6.11 12.42 -1.41
N GLY A 127 5.27 11.40 -1.39
CA GLY A 127 5.65 10.05 -1.79
C GLY A 127 4.72 9.00 -1.21
N GLY A 128 5.15 7.75 -1.24
CA GLY A 128 4.46 6.64 -0.60
C GLY A 128 4.64 6.65 0.91
N ILE A 129 3.96 5.75 1.58
CA ILE A 129 4.00 5.63 3.05
C ILE A 129 5.43 5.42 3.57
N LEU A 130 6.25 4.69 2.82
CA LEU A 130 7.60 4.30 3.26
C LEU A 130 8.69 5.22 2.72
N ASP A 131 8.50 5.88 1.58
CA ASP A 131 9.54 6.69 0.96
C ASP A 131 9.32 8.21 1.05
N LYS A 132 8.17 8.67 1.52
CA LYS A 132 8.02 10.09 1.88
C LYS A 132 8.81 10.43 3.14
N GLU A 133 9.39 11.60 3.19
CA GLU A 133 10.05 12.09 4.39
C GLU A 133 9.04 12.49 5.45
N ARG A 134 9.33 12.12 6.69
CA ARG A 134 8.58 12.49 7.88
C ARG A 134 9.45 13.36 8.76
N THR A 135 8.85 14.35 9.41
CA THR A 135 9.58 15.28 10.28
C THR A 135 8.96 15.27 11.67
N ILE A 136 9.80 15.07 12.69
CA ILE A 136 9.45 15.27 14.11
C ILE A 136 10.56 16.15 14.72
N GLY A 137 10.19 17.35 15.17
CA GLY A 137 11.18 18.32 15.62
C GLY A 137 12.11 18.72 14.48
N THR A 138 13.40 18.50 14.68
CA THR A 138 14.43 18.76 13.67
C THR A 138 14.86 17.50 12.89
N ASP A 139 14.29 16.35 13.23
CA ASP A 139 14.63 15.08 12.60
C ASP A 139 13.72 14.82 11.40
N THR A 140 14.33 14.61 10.24
CA THR A 140 13.62 14.32 8.99
C THR A 140 14.24 13.09 8.34
N THR A 141 13.41 12.07 8.08
CA THR A 141 13.81 10.86 7.36
C THR A 141 12.59 10.12 6.85
N SER A 142 12.79 9.23 5.89
CA SER A 142 11.77 8.24 5.50
C SER A 142 12.08 6.90 6.16
N ILE A 143 11.09 6.03 6.22
CA ILE A 143 11.31 4.64 6.69
C ILE A 143 12.26 3.91 5.74
N ALA A 144 12.16 4.19 4.43
CA ALA A 144 12.98 3.55 3.40
C ALA A 144 14.46 3.91 3.49
N THR A 145 14.80 5.10 3.98
CA THR A 145 16.18 5.63 4.02
C THR A 145 16.72 5.85 5.42
N MET A 146 15.93 5.53 6.44
CA MET A 146 16.32 5.70 7.84
C MET A 146 17.67 5.02 8.13
N ASP A 147 18.59 5.76 8.75
CA ASP A 147 19.95 5.29 9.08
C ASP A 147 20.34 5.77 10.46
N ILE A 148 20.61 4.82 11.36
CA ILE A 148 21.02 5.09 12.74
C ILE A 148 22.50 4.82 12.98
N SER A 149 23.28 4.45 11.96
CA SER A 149 24.66 3.99 12.11
C SER A 149 25.60 5.05 12.72
N ALA A 150 25.30 6.33 12.51
CA ALA A 150 26.09 7.44 13.03
C ALA A 150 25.59 7.98 14.38
N LEU A 151 24.49 7.46 14.91
CA LEU A 151 23.93 7.93 16.18
C LEU A 151 24.73 7.38 17.36
N THR A 152 24.86 8.22 18.39
CA THR A 152 25.64 7.95 19.62
C THR A 152 24.72 7.84 20.83
N ASP A 153 25.31 7.65 22.02
CA ASP A 153 24.60 7.66 23.31
C ASP A 153 24.29 9.07 23.81
N SER A 154 24.58 10.12 23.03
CA SER A 154 24.27 11.50 23.43
C SER A 154 22.77 11.69 23.64
N ALA A 155 22.38 12.63 24.50
CA ALA A 155 20.98 12.95 24.72
C ALA A 155 20.25 13.38 23.43
N ALA A 156 20.95 14.11 22.57
CA ALA A 156 20.39 14.53 21.26
C ALA A 156 20.13 13.34 20.36
N ASP A 157 21.06 12.40 20.26
CA ASP A 157 20.91 11.21 19.43
C ASP A 157 19.87 10.23 20.00
N GLN A 158 19.78 10.13 21.33
CA GLN A 158 18.70 9.37 21.98
C GLN A 158 17.32 9.95 21.64
N ALA A 159 17.19 11.28 21.61
CA ALA A 159 15.96 11.94 21.19
C ALA A 159 15.65 11.69 19.71
N THR A 160 16.65 11.68 18.84
CA THR A 160 16.50 11.35 17.41
C THR A 160 16.00 9.92 17.26
N MET A 161 16.57 8.95 17.98
CA MET A 161 16.08 7.57 17.92
C MET A 161 14.63 7.44 18.41
N ALA A 162 14.26 8.17 19.47
CA ALA A 162 12.88 8.22 19.93
C ALA A 162 11.93 8.77 18.85
N ASN A 163 12.34 9.79 18.11
CA ASN A 163 11.58 10.34 17.00
C ASN A 163 11.46 9.34 15.84
N TYR A 164 12.51 8.61 15.54
CA TYR A 164 12.49 7.56 14.51
C TYR A 164 11.53 6.42 14.88
N ILE A 165 11.47 6.03 16.15
CA ILE A 165 10.49 5.06 16.65
C ILE A 165 9.06 5.56 16.42
N LYS A 166 8.81 6.84 16.70
CA LYS A 166 7.50 7.46 16.46
C LYS A 166 7.15 7.49 14.97
N MET A 167 8.12 7.76 14.12
CA MET A 167 7.93 7.72 12.65
C MET A 167 7.55 6.32 12.18
N ALA A 168 8.22 5.28 12.69
CA ALA A 168 7.89 3.90 12.38
C ALA A 168 6.47 3.53 12.86
N ASP A 169 6.08 3.99 14.05
CA ASP A 169 4.71 3.80 14.57
C ASP A 169 3.67 4.47 13.67
N THR A 170 3.93 5.70 13.25
CA THR A 170 3.02 6.43 12.35
C THR A 170 2.92 5.74 11.01
N ALA A 171 4.03 5.28 10.44
CA ALA A 171 4.03 4.51 9.19
C ALA A 171 3.25 3.20 9.33
N PHE A 172 3.40 2.50 10.45
CA PHE A 172 2.60 1.30 10.75
C PHE A 172 1.10 1.61 10.75
N GLY A 173 0.70 2.71 11.38
CA GLY A 173 -0.68 3.19 11.36
C GLY A 173 -1.18 3.53 9.95
N ASP A 174 -0.35 4.19 9.15
CA ASP A 174 -0.68 4.54 7.77
C ASP A 174 -0.87 3.28 6.91
N ILE A 175 -0.03 2.26 7.10
CA ILE A 175 -0.18 0.96 6.40
C ILE A 175 -1.46 0.26 6.84
N THR A 176 -1.78 0.29 8.13
CA THR A 176 -3.04 -0.26 8.66
C THR A 176 -4.25 0.42 8.01
N ALA A 177 -4.23 1.75 7.89
CA ALA A 177 -5.28 2.50 7.22
C ALA A 177 -5.38 2.15 5.73
N ALA A 178 -4.25 1.99 5.05
CA ALA A 178 -4.20 1.58 3.64
C ALA A 178 -4.79 0.18 3.44
N ALA A 179 -4.44 -0.76 4.32
CA ALA A 179 -5.01 -2.12 4.29
C ALA A 179 -6.52 -2.11 4.53
N SER A 180 -7.00 -1.26 5.43
CA SER A 180 -8.43 -1.07 5.67
C SER A 180 -9.16 -0.51 4.45
N THR A 181 -8.56 0.46 3.76
CA THR A 181 -9.09 1.01 2.51
C THR A 181 -9.20 -0.07 1.43
N MET A 182 -8.17 -0.86 1.25
CA MET A 182 -8.20 -1.99 0.30
C MET A 182 -9.21 -3.05 0.71
N GLY A 183 -9.34 -3.33 2.00
CA GLY A 183 -10.32 -4.27 2.52
C GLY A 183 -11.76 -3.84 2.22
N SER A 184 -12.06 -2.54 2.32
CA SER A 184 -13.36 -1.99 1.95
C SER A 184 -13.64 -2.13 0.46
N VAL A 185 -12.65 -1.86 -0.38
CA VAL A 185 -12.75 -2.06 -1.84
C VAL A 185 -12.97 -3.53 -2.17
N LYS A 186 -12.23 -4.42 -1.52
CA LYS A 186 -12.38 -5.88 -1.68
C LYS A 186 -13.77 -6.35 -1.33
N THR A 187 -14.33 -5.85 -0.23
CA THR A 187 -15.69 -6.18 0.20
C THR A 187 -16.72 -5.76 -0.85
N ARG A 188 -16.58 -4.54 -1.39
CA ARG A 188 -17.46 -4.05 -2.46
C ARG A 188 -17.34 -4.91 -3.72
N MET A 189 -16.12 -5.30 -4.10
CA MET A 189 -15.89 -6.19 -5.25
C MET A 189 -16.52 -7.55 -5.03
N SER A 190 -16.41 -8.12 -3.83
CA SER A 190 -16.99 -9.43 -3.49
C SER A 190 -18.51 -9.40 -3.56
N ILE A 191 -19.14 -8.35 -3.06
CA ILE A 191 -20.60 -8.14 -3.15
C ILE A 191 -21.00 -8.05 -4.62
N GLN A 192 -20.27 -7.30 -5.41
CA GLN A 192 -20.58 -7.14 -6.83
C GLN A 192 -20.37 -8.41 -7.63
N GLN A 193 -19.30 -9.18 -7.33
CA GLN A 193 -19.08 -10.49 -7.94
C GLN A 193 -20.25 -11.44 -7.68
N THR A 194 -20.74 -11.47 -6.44
CA THR A 194 -21.92 -12.28 -6.07
C THR A 194 -23.17 -11.83 -6.82
N PHE A 195 -23.40 -10.53 -6.90
CA PHE A 195 -24.55 -9.97 -7.62
C PHE A 195 -24.49 -10.32 -9.11
N VAL A 196 -23.35 -10.15 -9.77
CA VAL A 196 -23.18 -10.45 -11.20
C VAL A 196 -23.37 -11.96 -11.46
N SER A 197 -22.88 -12.80 -10.57
CA SER A 197 -23.09 -14.25 -10.64
C SER A 197 -24.56 -14.61 -10.54
N GLN A 198 -25.29 -14.04 -9.57
CA GLN A 198 -26.73 -14.26 -9.40
C GLN A 198 -27.52 -13.75 -10.61
N LEU A 199 -27.14 -12.60 -11.16
CA LEU A 199 -27.76 -12.05 -12.36
C LEU A 199 -27.56 -12.96 -13.57
N SER A 200 -26.37 -13.49 -13.74
CA SER A 200 -26.02 -14.43 -14.80
C SER A 200 -26.83 -15.72 -14.70
N ASP A 201 -26.97 -16.26 -13.49
CA ASP A 201 -27.77 -17.46 -13.22
C ASP A 201 -29.25 -17.21 -13.53
N ALA A 202 -29.78 -16.06 -13.13
CA ALA A 202 -31.16 -15.67 -13.40
C ALA A 202 -31.42 -15.54 -14.90
N ILE A 203 -30.49 -14.94 -15.65
CA ILE A 203 -30.59 -14.80 -17.10
C ILE A 203 -30.55 -16.19 -17.75
N THR A 204 -29.63 -17.05 -17.34
CA THR A 204 -29.52 -18.43 -17.85
C THR A 204 -30.80 -19.24 -17.59
N SER A 205 -31.35 -19.17 -16.37
CA SER A 205 -32.58 -19.83 -16.02
C SER A 205 -33.80 -19.29 -16.80
N GLY A 206 -33.83 -17.99 -17.06
CA GLY A 206 -34.90 -17.36 -17.82
C GLY A 206 -34.86 -17.69 -19.31
N ILE A 207 -33.69 -18.04 -19.87
CA ILE A 207 -33.53 -18.47 -21.26
C ILE A 207 -33.85 -19.97 -21.43
N GLY A 208 -33.48 -20.74 -20.44
CA GLY A 208 -33.72 -22.18 -20.40
C GLY A 208 -35.13 -22.52 -20.05
#